data_1fdef1eb3b95e7dd6e1539c91f77b02f
#
_entry.id   1fdef1eb3b95e7dd6e1539c91f77b02f
#
_cell.length_a   1.000
_cell.length_b   1.000
_cell.length_c   1.000
_cell.angle_alpha   90.00
_cell.angle_beta   90.00
_cell.angle_gamma   90.00
#
_symmetry.space_group_name_H-M   'P 1'
#
loop_
_entity.id
_entity.type
_entity.pdbx_description
1 polymer ?
#
loop_
_entity_poly.entity_id
_entity_poly.type
_entity_poly.pdbx_seq_one_letter_code
_entity_poly.pdbx_strand_id
1 'polypeptide(L)'
;EEIQGKLEQLGFDVQIDGDNMHVTAPTWRSTGDISIKDDVMEEVARMYGYDNFEATEFTTTFTDSINQKDKSLVRNIKEYLAIRCGMQEVYTYPWMNDVFVNAVLQSTDGVLKLSTPPAPDMSCIRSSLLPNLCEAVAKNERYFNDFSIFEEAQVFFDKNYTNAYDETESLPEQRRHIGAAFASSVKDIGMLFREAKGVLEYMPRYTHMEAYELKKEEKPVWADNVVWLNIYLDDEKIGDMGLVAKKVSMECGIKNLSVILFEMDASKLKPLKSRTNKFEHLAEYPETDYDISMLFDSDAVWNDIYDAVMGKKKASALLKDASFVDEYRGKQIPQGKKSVTIRLTIGSDEKTLTSQEI
;
A
#
# COMPACT_ATOMS: atom_id res chain seq x y z
N GLU A 1 -21.81 -49.63 22.88
CA GLU A 1 -20.92 -50.80 22.99
C GLU A 1 -19.89 -50.82 21.84
N GLU A 2 -20.29 -50.70 20.56
CA GLU A 2 -19.35 -50.76 19.43
C GLU A 2 -18.31 -49.59 19.48
N ILE A 3 -18.78 -48.36 19.69
CA ILE A 3 -17.92 -47.19 19.83
C ILE A 3 -16.97 -47.34 21.02
N GLN A 4 -17.48 -47.76 22.14
CA GLN A 4 -16.69 -48.05 23.34
C GLN A 4 -15.54 -49.04 23.03
N GLY A 5 -15.87 -50.18 22.41
CA GLY A 5 -14.86 -51.18 22.09
C GLY A 5 -13.78 -50.69 21.12
N LYS A 6 -14.11 -49.79 20.18
CA LYS A 6 -13.14 -49.16 19.30
C LYS A 6 -12.17 -48.23 20.02
N LEU A 7 -12.69 -47.40 20.92
CA LEU A 7 -11.90 -46.48 21.73
C LEU A 7 -11.01 -47.21 22.74
N GLU A 8 -11.53 -48.25 23.40
CA GLU A 8 -10.77 -49.08 24.36
C GLU A 8 -9.60 -49.79 23.66
N GLN A 9 -9.75 -50.23 22.39
CA GLN A 9 -8.66 -50.79 21.60
C GLN A 9 -7.53 -49.79 21.36
N LEU A 10 -7.82 -48.50 21.36
CA LEU A 10 -6.85 -47.42 21.24
C LEU A 10 -6.30 -46.95 22.60
N GLY A 11 -6.71 -47.59 23.68
CA GLY A 11 -6.23 -47.30 25.03
C GLY A 11 -6.98 -46.19 25.76
N PHE A 12 -8.13 -45.75 25.27
CA PHE A 12 -8.99 -44.82 25.98
C PHE A 12 -9.74 -45.55 27.13
N ASP A 13 -9.92 -44.85 28.25
CA ASP A 13 -10.86 -45.29 29.31
C ASP A 13 -12.24 -44.71 29.01
N VAL A 14 -13.25 -45.57 28.90
CA VAL A 14 -14.58 -45.21 28.45
C VAL A 14 -15.62 -45.64 29.44
N GLN A 15 -16.38 -44.69 30.00
CA GLN A 15 -17.46 -44.91 30.93
C GLN A 15 -18.78 -44.41 30.32
N ILE A 16 -19.81 -45.27 30.33
CA ILE A 16 -21.11 -44.94 29.80
C ILE A 16 -22.06 -44.64 30.95
N ASP A 17 -22.68 -43.44 30.92
CA ASP A 17 -23.71 -43.01 31.87
C ASP A 17 -24.96 -42.56 31.06
N GLY A 18 -25.91 -43.48 30.93
CA GLY A 18 -27.11 -43.28 30.13
C GLY A 18 -26.76 -43.04 28.64
N ASP A 19 -27.13 -41.87 28.13
CA ASP A 19 -26.83 -41.48 26.74
C ASP A 19 -25.49 -40.74 26.60
N ASN A 20 -24.79 -40.52 27.73
CA ASN A 20 -23.48 -39.83 27.70
C ASN A 20 -22.34 -40.83 27.79
N MET A 21 -21.24 -40.46 27.14
CA MET A 21 -20.00 -41.23 27.17
C MET A 21 -18.86 -40.31 27.72
N HIS A 22 -18.28 -40.74 28.82
CA HIS A 22 -17.10 -40.08 29.39
C HIS A 22 -15.87 -40.80 28.91
N VAL A 23 -15.03 -40.09 28.15
CA VAL A 23 -13.86 -40.64 27.50
C VAL A 23 -12.61 -39.96 28.09
N THR A 24 -11.70 -40.76 28.59
CA THR A 24 -10.41 -40.30 29.10
C THR A 24 -9.32 -40.72 28.13
N ALA A 25 -8.59 -39.75 27.57
CA ALA A 25 -7.49 -40.01 26.67
C ALA A 25 -6.29 -40.61 27.40
N PRO A 26 -5.59 -41.59 26.83
CA PRO A 26 -4.36 -42.14 27.41
C PRO A 26 -3.30 -41.05 27.49
N THR A 27 -2.41 -41.16 28.48
CA THR A 27 -1.39 -40.14 28.81
C THR A 27 -0.47 -39.79 27.64
N TRP A 28 -0.21 -40.73 26.74
CA TRP A 28 0.64 -40.50 25.56
C TRP A 28 -0.06 -39.76 24.42
N ARG A 29 -1.39 -39.53 24.52
CA ARG A 29 -2.19 -38.80 23.54
C ARG A 29 -2.85 -37.54 24.13
N SER A 30 -2.76 -37.33 25.43
CA SER A 30 -3.43 -36.22 26.11
C SER A 30 -2.75 -34.86 25.95
N THR A 31 -1.50 -34.82 25.44
CA THR A 31 -0.74 -33.58 25.32
C THR A 31 -0.69 -33.12 23.87
N GLY A 32 -1.55 -32.17 23.50
CA GLY A 32 -1.58 -31.53 22.19
C GLY A 32 -2.13 -32.40 21.04
N ASP A 33 -2.76 -33.56 21.37
CA ASP A 33 -3.33 -34.49 20.41
C ASP A 33 -4.86 -34.58 20.62
N ILE A 34 -5.33 -35.21 21.68
CA ILE A 34 -6.75 -35.33 22.03
C ILE A 34 -7.13 -34.28 23.07
N SER A 35 -7.86 -33.26 22.68
CA SER A 35 -8.23 -32.14 23.55
C SER A 35 -9.72 -31.79 23.54
N ILE A 36 -10.42 -32.09 22.47
CA ILE A 36 -11.86 -31.79 22.30
C ILE A 36 -12.63 -33.04 21.88
N LYS A 37 -13.93 -32.98 21.94
CA LYS A 37 -14.81 -34.12 21.54
C LYS A 37 -14.65 -34.52 20.09
N ASP A 38 -14.32 -33.57 19.21
CA ASP A 38 -14.17 -33.83 17.79
C ASP A 38 -12.95 -34.73 17.51
N ASP A 39 -11.87 -34.60 18.31
CA ASP A 39 -10.70 -35.48 18.24
C ASP A 39 -11.10 -36.94 18.58
N VAL A 40 -11.97 -37.12 19.58
CA VAL A 40 -12.49 -38.44 19.94
C VAL A 40 -13.40 -38.99 18.82
N MET A 41 -14.22 -38.13 18.21
CA MET A 41 -15.08 -38.51 17.08
C MET A 41 -14.22 -38.94 15.88
N GLU A 42 -13.08 -38.28 15.62
CA GLU A 42 -12.14 -38.69 14.59
C GLU A 42 -11.60 -40.09 14.83
N GLU A 43 -11.20 -40.43 16.07
CA GLU A 43 -10.73 -41.76 16.41
C GLU A 43 -11.78 -42.84 16.16
N VAL A 44 -13.04 -42.57 16.50
CA VAL A 44 -14.14 -43.46 16.22
C VAL A 44 -14.34 -43.63 14.70
N ALA A 45 -14.36 -42.54 13.97
CA ALA A 45 -14.54 -42.55 12.53
C ALA A 45 -13.40 -43.31 11.82
N ARG A 46 -12.16 -43.11 12.25
CA ARG A 46 -10.98 -43.78 11.74
C ARG A 46 -11.05 -45.32 11.97
N MET A 47 -11.45 -45.72 13.17
CA MET A 47 -11.59 -47.13 13.51
C MET A 47 -12.83 -47.80 12.89
N TYR A 48 -13.85 -47.03 12.56
CA TYR A 48 -14.99 -47.48 11.78
C TYR A 48 -14.61 -47.72 10.31
N GLY A 49 -13.72 -46.90 9.80
CA GLY A 49 -13.26 -46.84 8.42
C GLY A 49 -14.00 -45.80 7.59
N TYR A 50 -13.29 -44.85 7.06
CA TYR A 50 -13.87 -43.75 6.27
C TYR A 50 -14.64 -44.25 5.03
N ASP A 51 -14.26 -45.37 4.45
CA ASP A 51 -14.96 -45.98 3.30
C ASP A 51 -16.34 -46.55 3.66
N ASN A 52 -16.64 -46.71 4.93
CA ASN A 52 -17.94 -47.17 5.41
C ASN A 52 -18.96 -46.02 5.61
N PHE A 53 -18.58 -44.76 5.43
CA PHE A 53 -19.51 -43.67 5.41
C PHE A 53 -20.13 -43.47 4.05
N GLU A 54 -21.45 -43.37 3.99
CA GLU A 54 -22.13 -43.02 2.76
C GLU A 54 -21.85 -41.53 2.45
N ALA A 55 -21.50 -41.26 1.19
CA ALA A 55 -21.36 -39.88 0.72
C ALA A 55 -22.76 -39.25 0.68
N THR A 56 -22.94 -38.22 1.51
CA THR A 56 -24.18 -37.45 1.53
C THR A 56 -23.97 -36.09 0.84
N GLU A 57 -24.89 -35.74 -0.04
CA GLU A 57 -24.92 -34.41 -0.63
C GLU A 57 -25.38 -33.41 0.44
N PHE A 58 -24.60 -32.39 0.67
CA PHE A 58 -25.04 -31.30 1.53
C PHE A 58 -25.87 -30.30 0.74
N THR A 59 -26.95 -29.82 1.36
CA THR A 59 -27.81 -28.79 0.77
C THR A 59 -27.48 -27.45 1.42
N THR A 60 -27.28 -26.42 0.60
CA THR A 60 -27.07 -25.06 1.07
C THR A 60 -27.99 -24.10 0.35
N THR A 61 -28.38 -23.05 1.04
CA THR A 61 -29.13 -21.94 0.43
C THR A 61 -28.15 -20.89 -0.04
N PHE A 62 -28.27 -20.49 -1.31
CA PHE A 62 -27.49 -19.35 -1.81
C PHE A 62 -27.95 -18.08 -1.11
N THR A 63 -27.01 -17.41 -0.49
CA THR A 63 -27.18 -16.08 0.09
C THR A 63 -26.31 -15.09 -0.67
N ASP A 64 -26.64 -13.82 -0.58
CA ASP A 64 -25.80 -12.77 -1.15
C ASP A 64 -24.39 -12.84 -0.56
N SER A 65 -23.38 -12.76 -1.43
CA SER A 65 -22.00 -12.73 -0.97
C SER A 65 -21.70 -11.42 -0.25
N ILE A 66 -20.98 -11.51 0.87
CA ILE A 66 -20.51 -10.33 1.59
C ILE A 66 -19.44 -9.65 0.74
N ASN A 67 -19.76 -8.49 0.18
CA ASN A 67 -18.77 -7.69 -0.53
C ASN A 67 -17.89 -6.93 0.46
N GLN A 68 -16.66 -7.35 0.60
CA GLN A 68 -15.66 -6.68 1.42
C GLN A 68 -15.00 -5.57 0.59
N LYS A 69 -15.55 -4.36 0.68
CA LYS A 69 -15.13 -3.21 -0.13
C LYS A 69 -13.64 -2.89 0.00
N ASP A 70 -13.10 -3.03 1.21
CA ASP A 70 -11.69 -2.75 1.49
C ASP A 70 -10.76 -3.75 0.77
N LYS A 71 -11.12 -5.04 0.78
CA LYS A 71 -10.37 -6.06 0.01
C LYS A 71 -10.49 -5.83 -1.50
N SER A 72 -11.65 -5.37 -1.96
CA SER A 72 -11.84 -5.03 -3.38
C SER A 72 -11.00 -3.83 -3.77
N LEU A 73 -10.91 -2.80 -2.91
CA LEU A 73 -10.06 -1.64 -3.15
C LEU A 73 -8.58 -2.04 -3.25
N VAL A 74 -8.09 -2.82 -2.30
CA VAL A 74 -6.69 -3.30 -2.31
C VAL A 74 -6.40 -4.10 -3.58
N ARG A 75 -7.32 -4.97 -4.01
CA ARG A 75 -7.17 -5.68 -5.29
C ARG A 75 -7.07 -4.71 -6.47
N ASN A 76 -7.94 -3.70 -6.54
CA ASN A 76 -7.91 -2.70 -7.60
C ASN A 76 -6.58 -1.93 -7.62
N ILE A 77 -6.01 -1.62 -6.44
CA ILE A 77 -4.70 -0.97 -6.35
C ILE A 77 -3.60 -1.90 -6.88
N LYS A 78 -3.59 -3.16 -6.49
CA LYS A 78 -2.62 -4.15 -6.99
C LYS A 78 -2.73 -4.32 -8.51
N GLU A 79 -3.94 -4.42 -9.05
CA GLU A 79 -4.17 -4.49 -10.50
C GLU A 79 -3.72 -3.21 -11.21
N TYR A 80 -3.95 -2.04 -10.62
CA TYR A 80 -3.45 -0.77 -11.14
C TYR A 80 -1.91 -0.75 -11.19
N LEU A 81 -1.25 -1.08 -10.10
CA LEU A 81 0.22 -1.09 -10.03
C LEU A 81 0.83 -2.12 -10.99
N ALA A 82 0.30 -3.35 -11.02
CA ALA A 82 0.85 -4.40 -11.86
C ALA A 82 0.53 -4.20 -13.35
N ILE A 83 -0.73 -3.95 -13.70
CA ILE A 83 -1.19 -3.99 -15.10
C ILE A 83 -1.02 -2.63 -15.77
N ARG A 84 -1.39 -1.54 -15.09
CA ARG A 84 -1.33 -0.19 -15.67
C ARG A 84 0.05 0.43 -15.55
N CYS A 85 0.72 0.26 -14.41
CA CYS A 85 2.02 0.85 -14.16
C CYS A 85 3.17 -0.10 -14.51
N GLY A 86 2.91 -1.36 -14.85
CA GLY A 86 3.94 -2.33 -15.24
C GLY A 86 4.88 -2.74 -14.12
N MET A 87 4.47 -2.54 -12.86
CA MET A 87 5.28 -2.87 -11.69
C MET A 87 5.18 -4.35 -11.36
N GLN A 88 6.21 -4.90 -10.72
CA GLN A 88 6.23 -6.30 -10.28
C GLN A 88 5.84 -6.40 -8.81
N GLU A 89 4.84 -7.23 -8.51
CA GLU A 89 4.50 -7.55 -7.13
C GLU A 89 5.56 -8.46 -6.52
N VAL A 90 6.01 -8.12 -5.31
CA VAL A 90 6.92 -8.93 -4.53
C VAL A 90 6.27 -9.33 -3.21
N TYR A 91 6.69 -10.47 -2.68
CA TYR A 91 6.26 -10.96 -1.38
C TYR A 91 7.50 -11.15 -0.52
N THR A 92 7.61 -10.35 0.51
CA THR A 92 8.70 -10.47 1.48
C THR A 92 8.20 -11.11 2.77
N TYR A 93 9.10 -11.67 3.54
CA TYR A 93 8.76 -12.20 4.86
C TYR A 93 8.41 -11.07 5.85
N PRO A 94 7.58 -11.36 6.87
CA PRO A 94 7.22 -10.36 7.87
C PRO A 94 8.38 -9.95 8.78
N TRP A 95 9.45 -10.72 8.86
CA TRP A 95 10.67 -10.35 9.57
C TRP A 95 11.59 -9.52 8.66
N MET A 96 12.33 -8.63 9.29
CA MET A 96 13.24 -7.72 8.62
C MET A 96 14.69 -8.00 9.03
N ASN A 97 15.60 -7.82 8.09
CA ASN A 97 17.02 -7.84 8.37
C ASN A 97 17.44 -6.54 9.08
N ASP A 98 18.13 -6.68 10.20
CA ASP A 98 18.50 -5.58 11.11
C ASP A 98 19.35 -4.49 10.41
N VAL A 99 20.14 -4.85 9.39
CA VAL A 99 20.92 -3.87 8.60
C VAL A 99 19.96 -2.88 7.89
N PHE A 100 18.92 -3.39 7.23
CA PHE A 100 17.95 -2.54 6.52
C PHE A 100 17.04 -1.78 7.48
N VAL A 101 16.68 -2.38 8.61
CA VAL A 101 15.91 -1.69 9.68
C VAL A 101 16.71 -0.47 10.18
N ASN A 102 17.96 -0.67 10.54
CA ASN A 102 18.80 0.41 11.06
C ASN A 102 19.05 1.50 9.99
N ALA A 103 19.25 1.11 8.73
CA ALA A 103 19.48 2.05 7.64
C ALA A 103 18.23 2.90 7.32
N VAL A 104 17.06 2.27 7.22
CA VAL A 104 15.84 2.91 6.72
C VAL A 104 15.05 3.56 7.86
N LEU A 105 14.81 2.87 8.97
CA LEU A 105 14.02 3.39 10.09
C LEU A 105 14.86 4.22 11.07
N GLN A 106 16.17 4.03 11.09
CA GLN A 106 17.16 4.70 11.97
C GLN A 106 16.91 4.51 13.48
N SER A 107 15.87 3.78 13.86
CA SER A 107 15.53 3.38 15.22
C SER A 107 14.74 2.08 15.19
N THR A 108 14.91 1.26 16.22
CA THR A 108 14.09 0.08 16.49
C THR A 108 13.08 0.31 17.61
N ASP A 109 12.93 1.55 18.06
CA ASP A 109 11.96 1.91 19.10
C ASP A 109 10.53 1.66 18.62
N GLY A 110 9.75 0.92 19.41
CA GLY A 110 8.39 0.52 19.04
C GLY A 110 8.29 -0.56 17.95
N VAL A 111 9.42 -1.14 17.51
CA VAL A 111 9.44 -2.28 16.60
C VAL A 111 9.38 -3.58 17.41
N LEU A 112 8.42 -4.43 17.09
CA LEU A 112 8.27 -5.74 17.72
C LEU A 112 9.46 -6.65 17.41
N LYS A 113 9.94 -7.34 18.42
CA LYS A 113 11.02 -8.33 18.30
C LYS A 113 10.50 -9.74 18.45
N LEU A 114 11.04 -10.64 17.63
CA LEU A 114 10.77 -12.06 17.72
C LEU A 114 11.52 -12.67 18.91
N SER A 115 10.85 -13.46 19.72
CA SER A 115 11.50 -14.25 20.78
C SER A 115 12.43 -15.32 20.22
N THR A 116 12.07 -15.87 19.05
CA THR A 116 12.86 -16.87 18.33
C THR A 116 12.96 -16.44 16.86
N PRO A 117 13.95 -15.61 16.51
CA PRO A 117 14.12 -15.14 15.14
C PRO A 117 14.60 -16.28 14.22
N PRO A 118 14.23 -16.25 12.93
CA PRO A 118 14.66 -17.25 11.95
C PRO A 118 16.17 -17.22 11.68
N ALA A 119 16.80 -16.06 11.88
CA ALA A 119 18.25 -15.86 11.83
C ALA A 119 18.64 -14.77 12.83
N PRO A 120 19.91 -14.75 13.33
CA PRO A 120 20.36 -13.79 14.33
C PRO A 120 20.21 -12.32 13.92
N ASP A 121 20.25 -12.03 12.61
CA ASP A 121 20.14 -10.71 12.00
C ASP A 121 18.72 -10.39 11.50
N MET A 122 17.71 -11.21 11.84
CA MET A 122 16.31 -11.04 11.46
C MET A 122 15.42 -10.99 12.71
N SER A 123 15.74 -10.07 13.62
CA SER A 123 15.12 -10.02 14.94
C SER A 123 13.80 -9.28 15.01
N CYS A 124 13.52 -8.43 14.03
CA CYS A 124 12.37 -7.52 14.03
C CYS A 124 11.24 -7.99 13.11
N ILE A 125 9.98 -7.83 13.58
CA ILE A 125 8.80 -7.90 12.71
C ILE A 125 8.54 -6.53 12.08
N ARG A 126 8.16 -6.51 10.80
CA ARG A 126 7.99 -5.28 10.02
C ARG A 126 6.91 -4.35 10.60
N SER A 127 7.32 -3.11 10.89
CA SER A 127 6.44 -1.97 11.15
C SER A 127 6.29 -1.07 9.91
N SER A 128 7.05 -1.37 8.86
CA SER A 128 7.07 -0.71 7.55
C SER A 128 7.53 -1.72 6.50
N LEU A 129 7.11 -1.54 5.25
CA LEU A 129 7.55 -2.35 4.11
C LEU A 129 8.88 -1.87 3.52
N LEU A 130 9.31 -0.65 3.86
CA LEU A 130 10.46 -0.01 3.23
C LEU A 130 11.79 -0.74 3.46
N PRO A 131 12.11 -1.28 4.66
CA PRO A 131 13.32 -2.07 4.84
C PRO A 131 13.38 -3.31 3.93
N ASN A 132 12.27 -4.04 3.82
CA ASN A 132 12.17 -5.22 2.98
C ASN A 132 12.25 -4.86 1.47
N LEU A 133 11.64 -3.75 1.06
CA LEU A 133 11.76 -3.25 -0.31
C LEU A 133 13.18 -2.81 -0.65
N CYS A 134 13.89 -2.15 0.28
CA CYS A 134 15.31 -1.82 0.09
C CYS A 134 16.17 -3.09 -0.04
N GLU A 135 15.88 -4.12 0.76
CA GLU A 135 16.56 -5.41 0.63
C GLU A 135 16.30 -6.06 -0.73
N ALA A 136 15.04 -6.03 -1.19
CA ALA A 136 14.67 -6.53 -2.51
C ALA A 136 15.40 -5.76 -3.63
N VAL A 137 15.50 -4.43 -3.54
CA VAL A 137 16.26 -3.62 -4.50
C VAL A 137 17.74 -4.00 -4.47
N ALA A 138 18.36 -4.07 -3.31
CA ALA A 138 19.79 -4.43 -3.17
C ALA A 138 20.11 -5.81 -3.76
N LYS A 139 19.20 -6.78 -3.61
CA LYS A 139 19.36 -8.13 -4.19
C LYS A 139 19.22 -8.15 -5.71
N ASN A 140 18.41 -7.26 -6.27
CA ASN A 140 18.09 -7.22 -7.70
C ASN A 140 18.99 -6.27 -8.51
N GLU A 141 19.68 -5.30 -7.89
CA GLU A 141 20.57 -4.35 -8.53
C GLU A 141 21.60 -5.00 -9.48
N ARG A 142 22.08 -6.19 -9.14
CA ARG A 142 23.05 -6.92 -9.96
C ARG A 142 22.49 -7.50 -11.27
N TYR A 143 21.15 -7.56 -11.40
CA TYR A 143 20.48 -8.15 -12.56
C TYR A 143 19.78 -7.12 -13.43
N PHE A 144 19.32 -6.01 -12.82
CA PHE A 144 18.48 -5.02 -13.49
C PHE A 144 18.99 -3.61 -13.20
N ASN A 145 19.03 -2.78 -14.24
CA ASN A 145 19.40 -1.37 -14.15
C ASN A 145 18.17 -0.46 -13.93
N ASP A 146 16.99 -0.94 -14.33
CA ASP A 146 15.72 -0.23 -14.24
C ASP A 146 14.62 -1.22 -13.93
N PHE A 147 13.92 -1.01 -12.82
CA PHE A 147 12.78 -1.83 -12.43
C PHE A 147 11.96 -1.14 -11.35
N SER A 148 10.69 -1.50 -11.27
CA SER A 148 9.79 -1.06 -10.21
C SER A 148 9.07 -2.25 -9.60
N ILE A 149 9.04 -2.27 -8.28
CA ILE A 149 8.44 -3.33 -7.48
C ILE A 149 7.47 -2.74 -6.47
N PHE A 150 6.46 -3.50 -6.08
CA PHE A 150 5.55 -3.13 -5.00
C PHE A 150 5.18 -4.34 -4.14
N GLU A 151 4.78 -4.07 -2.92
CA GLU A 151 4.24 -5.06 -1.99
C GLU A 151 3.02 -4.49 -1.28
N GLU A 152 2.00 -5.31 -1.13
CA GLU A 152 0.87 -5.08 -0.24
C GLU A 152 0.92 -6.12 0.86
N ALA A 153 1.05 -5.65 2.12
CA ALA A 153 1.16 -6.57 3.22
C ALA A 153 0.80 -5.93 4.57
N GLN A 154 0.64 -6.79 5.59
CA GLN A 154 0.43 -6.33 6.96
C GLN A 154 1.75 -5.89 7.59
N VAL A 155 1.69 -4.80 8.34
CA VAL A 155 2.71 -4.31 9.25
C VAL A 155 2.19 -4.36 10.69
N PHE A 156 3.09 -4.41 11.66
CA PHE A 156 2.77 -4.72 13.06
C PHE A 156 3.35 -3.64 13.97
N PHE A 157 2.54 -3.20 14.93
CA PHE A 157 2.93 -2.17 15.89
C PHE A 157 2.88 -2.69 17.32
N ASP A 158 3.75 -2.18 18.18
CA ASP A 158 3.79 -2.50 19.61
C ASP A 158 2.64 -1.80 20.36
N LYS A 159 1.44 -2.17 20.00
CA LYS A 159 0.21 -1.78 20.67
C LYS A 159 -0.68 -3.00 20.76
N ASN A 160 -1.25 -3.23 21.93
CA ASN A 160 -2.20 -4.30 22.11
C ASN A 160 -3.50 -3.97 21.38
N TYR A 161 -3.93 -4.91 20.58
CA TYR A 161 -5.23 -4.92 19.93
C TYR A 161 -6.04 -6.05 20.52
N THR A 162 -7.22 -5.74 21.07
CA THR A 162 -8.16 -6.76 21.53
C THR A 162 -8.90 -7.31 20.31
N ASN A 163 -8.81 -8.64 20.12
CA ASN A 163 -9.54 -9.31 19.04
C ASN A 163 -11.05 -9.18 19.31
N ALA A 164 -11.81 -8.71 18.31
CA ALA A 164 -13.26 -8.56 18.41
C ALA A 164 -14.01 -9.90 18.58
N TYR A 165 -13.36 -11.01 18.26
CA TYR A 165 -13.92 -12.37 18.36
C TYR A 165 -13.42 -13.14 19.59
N ASP A 166 -12.31 -12.72 20.19
CA ASP A 166 -11.73 -13.30 21.40
C ASP A 166 -11.04 -12.21 22.22
N GLU A 167 -11.74 -11.73 23.26
CA GLU A 167 -11.24 -10.67 24.15
C GLU A 167 -10.05 -11.13 25.02
N THR A 168 -9.77 -12.44 25.07
CA THR A 168 -8.65 -13.01 25.84
C THR A 168 -7.35 -13.04 25.04
N GLU A 169 -7.42 -12.90 23.72
CA GLU A 169 -6.27 -12.92 22.82
C GLU A 169 -5.74 -11.51 22.58
N SER A 170 -4.60 -11.20 23.17
CA SER A 170 -3.90 -9.93 22.95
C SER A 170 -2.98 -10.08 21.73
N LEU A 171 -3.38 -9.47 20.61
CA LEU A 171 -2.58 -9.40 19.39
C LEU A 171 -1.92 -8.02 19.26
N PRO A 172 -0.77 -7.90 18.54
CA PRO A 172 -0.24 -6.60 18.15
C PRO A 172 -1.20 -5.89 17.19
N GLU A 173 -1.20 -4.57 17.20
CA GLU A 173 -1.94 -3.79 16.19
C GLU A 173 -1.40 -4.11 14.80
N GLN A 174 -2.29 -4.44 13.88
CA GLN A 174 -1.96 -4.79 12.50
C GLN A 174 -2.62 -3.79 11.55
N ARG A 175 -1.84 -3.29 10.60
CA ARG A 175 -2.34 -2.43 9.53
C ARG A 175 -1.87 -2.96 8.18
N ARG A 176 -2.68 -2.73 7.18
CA ARG A 176 -2.35 -3.07 5.81
C ARG A 176 -1.66 -1.90 5.13
N HIS A 177 -0.43 -2.10 4.69
CA HIS A 177 0.33 -1.10 3.96
C HIS A 177 0.52 -1.50 2.50
N ILE A 178 0.70 -0.50 1.66
CA ILE A 178 1.18 -0.65 0.28
C ILE A 178 2.46 0.16 0.18
N GLY A 179 3.53 -0.52 -0.23
CA GLY A 179 4.83 0.09 -0.47
C GLY A 179 5.32 -0.20 -1.86
N ALA A 180 6.14 0.69 -2.41
CA ALA A 180 6.77 0.49 -3.70
C ALA A 180 8.16 1.10 -3.77
N ALA A 181 8.98 0.54 -4.68
CA ALA A 181 10.30 1.02 -5.00
C ALA A 181 10.45 1.14 -6.52
N PHE A 182 10.89 2.31 -6.96
CA PHE A 182 11.31 2.60 -8.33
C PHE A 182 12.82 2.74 -8.32
N ALA A 183 13.51 1.83 -8.95
CA ALA A 183 14.96 1.73 -8.94
C ALA A 183 15.50 1.92 -10.35
N SER A 184 16.42 2.89 -10.55
CA SER A 184 16.97 3.18 -11.84
C SER A 184 18.41 3.67 -11.77
N SER A 185 19.23 3.28 -12.77
CA SER A 185 20.57 3.79 -13.01
C SER A 185 20.57 5.13 -13.78
N VAL A 186 19.39 5.65 -14.14
CA VAL A 186 19.25 6.91 -14.88
C VAL A 186 19.77 8.08 -14.04
N LYS A 187 20.50 8.98 -14.70
CA LYS A 187 21.06 10.19 -14.06
C LYS A 187 20.00 11.26 -13.75
N ASP A 188 18.88 11.24 -14.47
CA ASP A 188 17.78 12.18 -14.25
C ASP A 188 16.84 11.67 -13.15
N ILE A 189 17.20 11.98 -11.91
CA ILE A 189 16.39 11.69 -10.73
C ILE A 189 15.02 12.36 -10.80
N GLY A 190 14.94 13.53 -11.45
CA GLY A 190 13.67 14.25 -11.63
C GLY A 190 12.68 13.45 -12.49
N MET A 191 13.16 12.74 -13.51
CA MET A 191 12.33 11.87 -14.33
C MET A 191 11.80 10.69 -13.50
N LEU A 192 12.67 9.99 -12.78
CA LEU A 192 12.29 8.88 -11.90
C LEU A 192 11.28 9.30 -10.84
N PHE A 193 11.48 10.49 -10.25
CA PHE A 193 10.55 11.02 -9.24
C PHE A 193 9.18 11.36 -9.84
N ARG A 194 9.13 11.97 -11.03
CA ARG A 194 7.86 12.27 -11.72
C ARG A 194 7.10 11.02 -12.10
N GLU A 195 7.80 9.97 -12.51
CA GLU A 195 7.21 8.66 -12.79
C GLU A 195 6.53 8.09 -11.54
N ALA A 196 7.26 7.97 -10.44
CA ALA A 196 6.73 7.46 -9.19
C ALA A 196 5.59 8.34 -8.62
N LYS A 197 5.73 9.67 -8.72
CA LYS A 197 4.67 10.63 -8.33
C LYS A 197 3.43 10.48 -9.19
N GLY A 198 3.59 10.29 -10.50
CA GLY A 198 2.49 10.05 -11.43
C GLY A 198 1.70 8.80 -11.09
N VAL A 199 2.37 7.72 -10.69
CA VAL A 199 1.70 6.50 -10.20
C VAL A 199 0.80 6.82 -9.01
N LEU A 200 1.28 7.58 -8.03
CA LEU A 200 0.46 8.00 -6.89
C LEU A 200 -0.69 8.93 -7.32
N GLU A 201 -0.43 9.97 -8.10
CA GLU A 201 -1.44 10.97 -8.47
C GLU A 201 -2.62 10.38 -9.26
N TYR A 202 -2.37 9.37 -10.09
CA TYR A 202 -3.43 8.73 -10.88
C TYR A 202 -4.11 7.55 -10.18
N MET A 203 -3.52 7.02 -9.13
CA MET A 203 -4.07 5.87 -8.41
C MET A 203 -5.52 6.07 -7.95
N PRO A 204 -5.91 7.19 -7.29
CA PRO A 204 -7.29 7.38 -6.82
C PRO A 204 -8.32 7.30 -7.94
N ARG A 205 -8.01 7.89 -9.09
CA ARG A 205 -8.91 7.90 -10.26
C ARG A 205 -9.13 6.49 -10.82
N TYR A 206 -8.09 5.67 -10.91
CA TYR A 206 -8.18 4.33 -11.50
C TYR A 206 -8.75 3.30 -10.56
N THR A 207 -8.55 3.45 -9.27
CA THR A 207 -8.99 2.50 -8.26
C THR A 207 -10.34 2.86 -7.63
N HIS A 208 -10.92 4.01 -8.00
CA HIS A 208 -12.18 4.53 -7.46
C HIS A 208 -12.17 4.69 -5.94
N MET A 209 -11.14 5.33 -5.43
CA MET A 209 -11.04 5.74 -4.03
C MET A 209 -11.03 7.26 -3.87
N GLU A 210 -11.19 7.73 -2.64
CA GLU A 210 -11.05 9.14 -2.30
C GLU A 210 -9.64 9.62 -2.66
N ALA A 211 -9.57 10.88 -3.15
CA ALA A 211 -8.30 11.50 -3.48
C ALA A 211 -7.55 11.89 -2.22
N TYR A 212 -6.26 11.68 -2.22
CA TYR A 212 -5.34 12.19 -1.21
C TYR A 212 -4.49 13.33 -1.78
N GLU A 213 -3.88 14.09 -0.90
CA GLU A 213 -3.01 15.20 -1.24
C GLU A 213 -1.54 14.86 -1.03
N LEU A 214 -0.68 15.40 -1.89
CA LEU A 214 0.76 15.29 -1.75
C LEU A 214 1.31 16.63 -1.26
N LYS A 215 1.84 16.66 -0.02
CA LYS A 215 2.35 17.87 0.65
C LYS A 215 3.82 17.69 1.00
N LYS A 216 4.54 18.81 1.14
CA LYS A 216 5.94 18.80 1.58
C LYS A 216 6.03 19.42 2.98
N GLU A 217 5.86 18.60 4.01
CA GLU A 217 5.81 19.07 5.41
C GLU A 217 6.91 18.44 6.26
N GLU A 218 6.83 17.15 6.56
CA GLU A 218 7.76 16.45 7.44
C GLU A 218 8.65 15.49 6.64
N LYS A 219 9.97 15.75 6.67
CA LYS A 219 10.92 14.91 5.94
C LYS A 219 11.02 13.51 6.56
N PRO A 220 10.76 12.44 5.80
CA PRO A 220 11.04 11.09 6.28
C PRO A 220 12.53 10.88 6.56
N VAL A 221 12.86 10.13 7.62
CA VAL A 221 14.25 9.93 8.07
C VAL A 221 15.15 9.30 7.00
N TRP A 222 14.57 8.43 6.17
CA TRP A 222 15.26 7.73 5.10
C TRP A 222 15.41 8.54 3.80
N ALA A 223 14.67 9.65 3.69
CA ALA A 223 14.59 10.41 2.45
C ALA A 223 15.75 11.41 2.29
N ASP A 224 16.04 11.71 1.04
CA ASP A 224 16.94 12.79 0.63
C ASP A 224 16.44 14.17 1.14
N ASN A 225 17.34 15.13 1.25
CA ASN A 225 17.00 16.44 1.82
C ASN A 225 16.15 17.33 0.89
N VAL A 226 16.04 16.99 -0.37
CA VAL A 226 15.38 17.82 -1.40
C VAL A 226 14.14 17.14 -1.97
N VAL A 227 14.18 15.81 -2.17
CA VAL A 227 13.21 15.05 -2.97
C VAL A 227 12.36 14.13 -2.09
N TRP A 228 11.28 14.68 -1.54
CA TRP A 228 10.31 13.93 -0.74
C TRP A 228 8.96 14.63 -0.68
N LEU A 229 7.88 13.87 -0.40
CA LEU A 229 6.52 14.31 -0.19
C LEU A 229 5.85 13.43 0.87
N ASN A 230 4.87 13.99 1.57
CA ASN A 230 3.98 13.25 2.45
C ASN A 230 2.62 13.05 1.77
N ILE A 231 1.94 11.96 2.08
CA ILE A 231 0.62 11.61 1.55
C ILE A 231 -0.40 11.86 2.65
N TYR A 232 -1.40 12.71 2.37
CA TYR A 232 -2.44 13.11 3.32
C TYR A 232 -3.83 12.75 2.80
N LEU A 233 -4.65 12.17 3.66
CA LEU A 233 -6.07 11.94 3.43
C LEU A 233 -6.85 12.59 4.58
N ASP A 234 -7.77 13.52 4.29
CA ASP A 234 -8.55 14.27 5.29
C ASP A 234 -7.67 14.90 6.40
N ASP A 235 -6.59 15.58 6.02
CA ASP A 235 -5.58 16.17 6.91
C ASP A 235 -4.79 15.17 7.79
N GLU A 236 -5.02 13.88 7.63
CA GLU A 236 -4.23 12.84 8.30
C GLU A 236 -3.11 12.35 7.37
N LYS A 237 -1.88 12.35 7.90
CA LYS A 237 -0.74 11.75 7.19
C LYS A 237 -0.93 10.24 7.14
N ILE A 238 -1.01 9.69 5.94
CA ILE A 238 -1.17 8.24 5.70
C ILE A 238 0.08 7.60 5.11
N GLY A 239 1.05 8.38 4.68
CA GLY A 239 2.25 7.83 4.07
C GLY A 239 3.28 8.87 3.65
N ASP A 240 4.34 8.36 3.04
CA ASP A 240 5.47 9.14 2.55
C ASP A 240 5.95 8.63 1.19
N MET A 241 6.55 9.54 0.42
CA MET A 241 7.24 9.27 -0.83
C MET A 241 8.55 10.04 -0.88
N GLY A 242 9.60 9.49 -1.48
CA GLY A 242 10.84 10.25 -1.64
C GLY A 242 11.98 9.48 -2.27
N LEU A 243 13.03 10.21 -2.64
CA LEU A 243 14.31 9.64 -3.00
C LEU A 243 15.00 9.11 -1.75
N VAL A 244 15.52 7.91 -1.81
CA VAL A 244 16.33 7.34 -0.72
C VAL A 244 17.63 8.15 -0.59
N ALA A 245 17.92 8.62 0.62
CA ALA A 245 19.14 9.35 0.89
C ALA A 245 20.39 8.51 0.55
N LYS A 246 21.42 9.15 -0.02
CA LYS A 246 22.63 8.44 -0.42
C LYS A 246 23.26 7.62 0.70
N LYS A 247 23.23 8.14 1.94
CA LYS A 247 23.72 7.41 3.12
C LYS A 247 22.95 6.11 3.33
N VAL A 248 21.61 6.17 3.28
CA VAL A 248 20.73 5.01 3.44
C VAL A 248 20.97 3.98 2.33
N SER A 249 21.06 4.43 1.06
CA SER A 249 21.37 3.54 -0.06
C SER A 249 22.70 2.81 0.14
N MET A 250 23.74 3.50 0.60
CA MET A 250 25.05 2.90 0.87
C MET A 250 25.00 1.87 2.01
N GLU A 251 24.28 2.18 3.08
CA GLU A 251 24.09 1.28 4.23
C GLU A 251 23.26 0.04 3.82
N CYS A 252 22.30 0.19 2.93
CA CYS A 252 21.55 -0.92 2.31
C CYS A 252 22.35 -1.70 1.24
N GLY A 253 23.56 -1.27 0.90
CA GLY A 253 24.39 -1.91 -0.12
C GLY A 253 23.96 -1.60 -1.56
N ILE A 254 23.05 -0.64 -1.79
CA ILE A 254 22.62 -0.17 -3.11
C ILE A 254 23.66 0.84 -3.61
N LYS A 255 24.36 0.52 -4.72
CA LYS A 255 25.56 1.25 -5.17
C LYS A 255 25.35 2.07 -6.43
N ASN A 256 24.59 1.53 -7.39
CA ASN A 256 24.51 2.06 -8.75
C ASN A 256 23.12 2.58 -9.12
N LEU A 257 22.12 2.37 -8.25
CA LEU A 257 20.75 2.77 -8.50
C LEU A 257 20.34 3.97 -7.62
N SER A 258 19.58 4.86 -8.21
CA SER A 258 18.73 5.80 -7.48
C SER A 258 17.40 5.11 -7.20
N VAL A 259 16.88 5.26 -6.00
CA VAL A 259 15.65 4.59 -5.57
C VAL A 259 14.66 5.61 -5.06
N ILE A 260 13.47 5.65 -5.65
CA ILE A 260 12.31 6.35 -5.08
C ILE A 260 11.46 5.30 -4.36
N LEU A 261 11.14 5.57 -3.11
CA LEU A 261 10.22 4.76 -2.32
C LEU A 261 8.92 5.51 -2.08
N PHE A 262 7.84 4.79 -1.98
CA PHE A 262 6.66 5.25 -1.26
C PHE A 262 6.09 4.14 -0.39
N GLU A 263 5.41 4.52 0.69
CA GLU A 263 4.61 3.64 1.53
C GLU A 263 3.40 4.40 2.04
N MET A 264 2.24 3.74 2.07
CA MET A 264 1.02 4.30 2.65
C MET A 264 0.22 3.26 3.42
N ASP A 265 -0.50 3.70 4.45
CA ASP A 265 -1.46 2.90 5.21
C ASP A 265 -2.74 2.69 4.39
N ALA A 266 -2.85 1.53 3.75
CA ALA A 266 -4.00 1.16 2.94
C ALA A 266 -5.26 0.91 3.77
N SER A 267 -5.15 0.70 5.09
CA SER A 267 -6.31 0.54 5.99
C SER A 267 -7.12 1.82 6.13
N LYS A 268 -6.52 2.97 5.79
CA LYS A 268 -7.16 4.29 5.84
C LYS A 268 -7.79 4.72 4.53
N LEU A 269 -7.49 4.02 3.43
CA LEU A 269 -8.02 4.35 2.11
C LEU A 269 -9.52 4.03 2.04
N LYS A 270 -10.28 4.94 1.46
CA LYS A 270 -11.74 4.85 1.42
C LYS A 270 -12.21 4.64 -0.03
N PRO A 271 -12.89 3.50 -0.31
CA PRO A 271 -13.48 3.28 -1.62
C PRO A 271 -14.68 4.21 -1.86
N LEU A 272 -14.76 4.78 -3.03
CA LEU A 272 -15.93 5.54 -3.45
C LEU A 272 -17.13 4.62 -3.72
N LYS A 273 -18.33 5.10 -3.43
CA LYS A 273 -19.59 4.35 -3.61
C LYS A 273 -19.93 4.09 -5.07
N SER A 274 -19.53 4.98 -5.96
CA SER A 274 -19.78 4.90 -7.40
C SER A 274 -18.67 5.62 -8.16
N ARG A 275 -18.61 5.41 -9.48
CA ARG A 275 -17.75 6.19 -10.36
C ARG A 275 -18.11 7.67 -10.27
N THR A 276 -17.09 8.50 -10.08
CA THR A 276 -17.26 9.96 -9.99
C THR A 276 -17.19 10.65 -11.34
N ASN A 277 -16.96 9.90 -12.41
CA ASN A 277 -16.94 10.46 -13.76
C ASN A 277 -18.34 10.94 -14.12
N LYS A 278 -18.52 12.25 -14.16
CA LYS A 278 -19.71 12.89 -14.69
C LYS A 278 -19.51 13.13 -16.18
N PHE A 279 -20.58 12.96 -16.93
CA PHE A 279 -20.58 13.39 -18.34
C PHE A 279 -20.48 14.92 -18.38
N GLU A 280 -19.51 15.43 -19.12
CA GLU A 280 -19.39 16.84 -19.47
C GLU A 280 -19.56 16.94 -20.97
N HIS A 281 -20.36 17.94 -21.40
CA HIS A 281 -20.50 18.20 -22.81
C HIS A 281 -19.17 18.62 -23.41
N LEU A 282 -18.84 18.11 -24.59
CA LEU A 282 -17.69 18.61 -25.33
C LEU A 282 -17.94 20.09 -25.68
N ALA A 283 -16.86 20.87 -25.68
CA ALA A 283 -16.93 22.28 -26.07
C ALA A 283 -17.45 22.38 -27.49
N GLU A 284 -18.55 23.13 -27.69
CA GLU A 284 -19.13 23.36 -29.00
C GLU A 284 -18.32 24.36 -29.83
N TYR A 285 -17.59 25.23 -29.17
CA TYR A 285 -16.74 26.24 -29.79
C TYR A 285 -15.26 25.95 -29.53
N PRO A 286 -14.37 26.30 -30.50
CA PRO A 286 -12.93 26.03 -30.34
C PRO A 286 -12.33 26.81 -29.18
N GLU A 287 -11.51 26.11 -28.42
CA GLU A 287 -10.67 26.66 -27.37
C GLU A 287 -9.28 27.04 -27.93
N THR A 288 -8.61 27.98 -27.30
CA THR A 288 -7.29 28.48 -27.71
C THR A 288 -6.33 28.42 -26.56
N ASP A 289 -5.14 27.87 -26.82
CA ASP A 289 -4.07 27.79 -25.83
C ASP A 289 -3.12 29.00 -25.94
N TYR A 290 -2.79 29.57 -24.77
CA TYR A 290 -1.80 30.64 -24.63
C TYR A 290 -0.72 30.24 -23.65
N ASP A 291 0.54 30.26 -24.11
CA ASP A 291 1.70 29.98 -23.28
C ASP A 291 2.26 31.30 -22.74
N ILE A 292 2.30 31.42 -21.41
CA ILE A 292 2.85 32.59 -20.72
C ILE A 292 4.00 32.16 -19.83
N SER A 293 5.17 32.76 -20.03
CA SER A 293 6.33 32.55 -19.16
C SER A 293 6.43 33.66 -18.10
N MET A 294 6.44 33.26 -16.83
CA MET A 294 6.47 34.18 -15.70
C MET A 294 7.60 33.83 -14.74
N LEU A 295 8.12 34.86 -14.04
CA LEU A 295 9.15 34.68 -13.01
C LEU A 295 8.52 34.48 -11.64
N PHE A 296 8.91 33.38 -11.00
CA PHE A 296 8.53 33.01 -9.64
C PHE A 296 9.76 32.89 -8.74
N ASP A 297 9.54 32.82 -7.43
CA ASP A 297 10.58 32.45 -6.48
C ASP A 297 10.99 30.99 -6.74
N SER A 298 12.25 30.67 -6.49
CA SER A 298 12.82 29.35 -6.82
C SER A 298 12.15 28.19 -6.07
N ASP A 299 11.52 28.48 -4.94
CA ASP A 299 10.80 27.56 -4.06
C ASP A 299 9.29 27.50 -4.34
N ALA A 300 8.73 28.41 -5.15
CA ALA A 300 7.32 28.36 -5.53
C ALA A 300 6.97 27.01 -6.14
N VAL A 301 5.93 26.35 -5.62
CA VAL A 301 5.47 25.07 -6.15
C VAL A 301 4.35 25.25 -7.15
N TRP A 302 4.24 24.30 -8.09
CA TRP A 302 3.24 24.38 -9.17
C TRP A 302 1.81 24.47 -8.63
N ASN A 303 1.47 23.74 -7.57
CA ASN A 303 0.12 23.78 -7.01
C ASN A 303 -0.30 25.18 -6.57
N ASP A 304 0.58 25.92 -5.91
CA ASP A 304 0.29 27.29 -5.47
C ASP A 304 0.05 28.22 -6.68
N ILE A 305 0.85 28.02 -7.73
CA ILE A 305 0.70 28.78 -8.99
C ILE A 305 -0.62 28.42 -9.66
N TYR A 306 -0.93 27.13 -9.79
CA TYR A 306 -2.17 26.62 -10.38
C TYR A 306 -3.39 27.14 -9.61
N ASP A 307 -3.40 27.03 -8.29
CA ASP A 307 -4.50 27.50 -7.46
C ASP A 307 -4.68 29.01 -7.53
N ALA A 308 -3.58 29.77 -7.60
CA ALA A 308 -3.64 31.21 -7.80
C ALA A 308 -4.24 31.60 -9.16
N VAL A 309 -3.90 30.86 -10.21
CA VAL A 309 -4.44 31.06 -11.57
C VAL A 309 -5.89 30.63 -11.63
N MET A 310 -6.20 29.42 -11.21
CA MET A 310 -7.55 28.86 -11.28
C MET A 310 -8.52 29.48 -10.26
N GLY A 311 -8.01 29.99 -9.13
CA GLY A 311 -8.77 30.80 -8.17
C GLY A 311 -9.34 32.08 -8.81
N LYS A 312 -8.71 32.57 -9.87
CA LYS A 312 -9.21 33.68 -10.70
C LYS A 312 -10.27 33.25 -11.71
N LYS A 313 -10.50 31.96 -11.94
CA LYS A 313 -11.53 31.44 -12.86
C LYS A 313 -12.91 32.02 -12.56
N LYS A 314 -13.20 32.27 -11.29
CA LYS A 314 -14.44 32.97 -10.89
C LYS A 314 -14.53 34.42 -11.42
N ALA A 315 -13.39 35.06 -11.72
CA ALA A 315 -13.33 36.40 -12.27
C ALA A 315 -13.34 36.42 -13.80
N SER A 316 -13.03 35.32 -14.46
CA SER A 316 -13.10 35.18 -15.93
C SER A 316 -13.68 33.82 -16.27
N ALA A 317 -14.90 33.82 -16.77
CA ALA A 317 -15.58 32.61 -17.27
C ALA A 317 -14.89 32.01 -18.51
N LEU A 318 -13.97 32.74 -19.14
CA LEU A 318 -13.26 32.31 -20.34
C LEU A 318 -12.07 31.40 -20.04
N LEU A 319 -11.48 31.46 -18.83
CA LEU A 319 -10.39 30.56 -18.46
C LEU A 319 -10.95 29.16 -18.17
N LYS A 320 -10.63 28.19 -18.99
CA LYS A 320 -11.09 26.80 -18.88
C LYS A 320 -10.12 25.97 -18.02
N ASP A 321 -8.82 26.06 -18.35
CA ASP A 321 -7.78 25.27 -17.66
C ASP A 321 -6.44 25.99 -17.66
N ALA A 322 -5.54 25.53 -16.78
CA ALA A 322 -4.14 25.94 -16.74
C ALA A 322 -3.25 24.71 -16.59
N SER A 323 -2.22 24.59 -17.39
CA SER A 323 -1.30 23.46 -17.33
C SER A 323 0.18 23.91 -17.32
N PHE A 324 1.01 23.09 -16.68
CA PHE A 324 2.44 23.31 -16.64
C PHE A 324 3.06 22.91 -17.98
N VAL A 325 3.86 23.80 -18.58
CA VAL A 325 4.59 23.52 -19.82
C VAL A 325 6.06 23.26 -19.55
N ASP A 326 6.75 24.23 -18.90
CA ASP A 326 8.20 24.14 -18.70
C ASP A 326 8.64 24.99 -17.50
N GLU A 327 9.79 24.62 -16.93
CA GLU A 327 10.52 25.38 -15.91
C GLU A 327 11.96 25.60 -16.36
N TYR A 328 12.37 26.84 -16.43
CA TYR A 328 13.74 27.22 -16.82
C TYR A 328 14.47 27.90 -15.67
N ARG A 329 15.68 27.38 -15.39
CA ARG A 329 16.66 27.93 -14.45
C ARG A 329 17.98 28.11 -15.18
N GLY A 330 18.31 29.33 -15.57
CA GLY A 330 19.53 29.58 -16.33
C GLY A 330 20.11 30.96 -16.08
N LYS A 331 21.23 31.26 -16.74
CA LYS A 331 21.98 32.53 -16.54
C LYS A 331 21.20 33.82 -16.78
N GLN A 332 20.08 33.74 -17.50
CA GLN A 332 19.22 34.88 -17.81
C GLN A 332 18.16 35.13 -16.71
N ILE A 333 18.01 34.19 -15.76
CA ILE A 333 17.05 34.29 -14.66
C ILE A 333 17.76 34.87 -13.45
N PRO A 334 17.16 35.88 -12.75
CA PRO A 334 17.73 36.43 -11.53
C PRO A 334 17.96 35.35 -10.47
N GLN A 335 19.01 35.56 -9.65
CA GLN A 335 19.31 34.63 -8.58
C GLN A 335 18.13 34.53 -7.59
N GLY A 336 17.77 33.31 -7.20
CA GLY A 336 16.61 33.03 -6.33
C GLY A 336 15.27 32.99 -7.07
N LYS A 337 15.28 33.11 -8.39
CA LYS A 337 14.08 33.02 -9.24
C LYS A 337 14.14 31.83 -10.20
N LYS A 338 12.99 31.49 -10.76
CA LYS A 338 12.81 30.53 -11.86
C LYS A 338 11.76 31.08 -12.84
N SER A 339 11.86 30.72 -14.10
CA SER A 339 10.81 30.97 -15.08
C SER A 339 9.95 29.75 -15.21
N VAL A 340 8.64 29.91 -15.07
CA VAL A 340 7.67 28.83 -15.31
C VAL A 340 6.80 29.25 -16.49
N THR A 341 6.68 28.38 -17.48
CA THR A 341 5.77 28.54 -18.60
C THR A 341 4.46 27.81 -18.29
N ILE A 342 3.38 28.57 -18.32
CA ILE A 342 2.03 28.14 -18.01
C ILE A 342 1.23 28.19 -19.30
N ARG A 343 0.54 27.12 -19.67
CA ARG A 343 -0.46 27.09 -20.72
C ARG A 343 -1.81 27.40 -20.14
N LEU A 344 -2.48 28.42 -20.65
CA LEU A 344 -3.85 28.79 -20.33
C LEU A 344 -4.74 28.37 -21.48
N THR A 345 -5.72 27.50 -21.20
CA THR A 345 -6.78 27.16 -22.16
C THR A 345 -7.94 28.10 -21.98
N ILE A 346 -8.23 28.86 -23.02
CA ILE A 346 -9.26 29.92 -23.04
C ILE A 346 -10.35 29.55 -24.04
N GLY A 347 -11.60 29.63 -23.62
CA GLY A 347 -12.75 29.27 -24.44
C GLY A 347 -14.07 29.84 -23.91
N SER A 348 -15.10 29.81 -24.74
CA SER A 348 -16.48 30.18 -24.38
C SER A 348 -17.44 29.07 -24.76
N ASP A 349 -18.43 28.83 -23.91
CA ASP A 349 -19.50 27.87 -24.20
C ASP A 349 -20.60 28.49 -25.06
N GLU A 350 -20.53 29.79 -25.38
CA GLU A 350 -21.59 30.54 -26.10
C GLU A 350 -21.20 30.91 -27.53
N LYS A 351 -19.87 31.11 -27.79
CA LYS A 351 -19.39 31.57 -29.11
C LYS A 351 -17.89 31.32 -29.31
N THR A 352 -17.46 31.34 -30.56
CA THR A 352 -16.02 31.42 -30.88
C THR A 352 -15.47 32.80 -30.47
N LEU A 353 -14.40 32.82 -29.70
CA LEU A 353 -13.75 34.05 -29.26
C LEU A 353 -12.95 34.70 -30.39
N THR A 354 -12.97 36.01 -30.44
CA THR A 354 -12.08 36.80 -31.30
C THR A 354 -10.75 37.09 -30.62
N SER A 355 -9.70 37.41 -31.38
CA SER A 355 -8.39 37.75 -30.84
C SER A 355 -8.37 38.99 -29.90
N GLN A 356 -9.45 39.75 -29.87
CA GLN A 356 -9.59 40.90 -28.95
C GLN A 356 -10.29 40.55 -27.65
N GLU A 357 -10.98 39.42 -27.59
CA GLU A 357 -11.69 38.92 -26.42
C GLU A 357 -10.83 37.95 -25.58
N ILE A 358 -9.82 37.42 -26.21
CA ILE A 358 -8.77 36.58 -25.59
C ILE A 358 -7.69 37.49 -25.02
#